data_c9e73538b8e28c7f2758d8414781098c
#
_entry.id   c9e73538b8e28c7f2758d8414781098c
#
_cell.length_a   1.000
_cell.length_b   1.000
_cell.length_c   1.000
_cell.angle_alpha   90.00
_cell.angle_beta   90.00
_cell.angle_gamma   90.00
#
_symmetry.space_group_name_H-M   'P 1'
#
loop_
_entity.id
_entity.type
_entity.pdbx_description
1 polymer ?
#
loop_
_entity_poly.entity_id
_entity_poly.type
_entity_poly.pdbx_seq_one_letter_code
_entity_poly.pdbx_strand_id
1 'polypeptide(L)'
;MSNVIVVIGPGSIGQAIARRVSAGKHVLLAGLRQENTEAAAEVLSNAGFEVSTATVDVSSRESVHALVQTATALGDVTGVIHAAGVSPSQASPETILSVDLYGTALVLEEFGNVIAPGGAGVMIASQSGHGLGALTAEEDAALAMTPADELLGQPMLQPDQVRDSLHAYQLSKRGNALRVMAEAVRWGKRGARVNTISPGIIFTPMAKDELTGPGGEGYRRMIELCPAGRGGTPDEVATVGALLMGPDGGFITGSDFLMDGGLTAAYRFGELAP
;
A
#
# COMPACT_ATOMS: atom_id res chain seq x y z
N MET A 1 -24.89 12.86 2.75
CA MET A 1 -24.30 11.91 1.81
C MET A 1 -23.70 10.75 2.63
N SER A 2 -23.61 9.55 2.07
CA SER A 2 -22.96 8.43 2.78
C SER A 2 -21.45 8.64 2.81
N ASN A 3 -20.81 8.17 3.89
CA ASN A 3 -19.36 8.13 3.96
C ASN A 3 -18.85 6.93 3.17
N VAL A 4 -17.86 7.12 2.32
CA VAL A 4 -17.30 6.08 1.45
C VAL A 4 -15.88 5.73 1.89
N ILE A 5 -15.60 4.44 2.02
CA ILE A 5 -14.25 3.88 2.16
C ILE A 5 -13.90 3.17 0.87
N VAL A 6 -12.85 3.64 0.20
CA VAL A 6 -12.34 3.02 -1.03
C VAL A 6 -11.21 2.05 -0.68
N VAL A 7 -11.30 0.82 -1.16
CA VAL A 7 -10.30 -0.24 -0.96
C VAL A 7 -9.75 -0.65 -2.32
N ILE A 8 -8.54 -0.24 -2.61
CA ILE A 8 -7.83 -0.56 -3.85
C ILE A 8 -6.90 -1.75 -3.58
N GLY A 9 -7.13 -2.87 -4.24
CA GLY A 9 -6.50 -4.14 -3.93
C GLY A 9 -7.19 -4.86 -2.77
N PRO A 10 -8.40 -5.43 -2.97
CA PRO A 10 -9.20 -6.06 -1.92
C PRO A 10 -8.69 -7.47 -1.59
N GLY A 11 -7.37 -7.62 -1.42
CA GLY A 11 -6.72 -8.80 -0.88
C GLY A 11 -6.89 -8.91 0.64
N SER A 12 -6.16 -9.85 1.26
CA SER A 12 -6.30 -10.15 2.70
C SER A 12 -6.08 -8.92 3.59
N ILE A 13 -5.07 -8.10 3.32
CA ILE A 13 -4.76 -6.91 4.12
C ILE A 13 -5.83 -5.83 3.91
N GLY A 14 -6.19 -5.54 2.65
CA GLY A 14 -7.21 -4.53 2.32
C GLY A 14 -8.55 -4.84 2.97
N GLN A 15 -9.01 -6.10 2.89
CA GLN A 15 -10.25 -6.56 3.54
C GLN A 15 -10.18 -6.47 5.06
N ALA A 16 -9.05 -6.87 5.67
CA ALA A 16 -8.90 -6.84 7.12
C ALA A 16 -8.95 -5.41 7.67
N ILE A 17 -8.32 -4.43 7.00
CA ILE A 17 -8.41 -3.02 7.37
C ILE A 17 -9.86 -2.52 7.17
N ALA A 18 -10.47 -2.81 6.01
CA ALA A 18 -11.83 -2.38 5.70
C ALA A 18 -12.84 -2.81 6.77
N ARG A 19 -12.78 -4.06 7.23
CA ARG A 19 -13.65 -4.58 8.30
C ARG A 19 -13.59 -3.77 9.59
N ARG A 20 -12.44 -3.18 9.92
CA ARG A 20 -12.26 -2.41 11.16
C ARG A 20 -12.73 -0.97 11.06
N VAL A 21 -12.69 -0.36 9.85
CA VAL A 21 -12.90 1.08 9.69
C VAL A 21 -14.19 1.46 8.98
N SER A 22 -14.93 0.47 8.45
CA SER A 22 -16.07 0.73 7.55
C SER A 22 -17.45 0.51 8.16
N ALA A 23 -17.57 0.24 9.45
CA ALA A 23 -18.88 0.08 10.09
C ALA A 23 -19.75 1.34 9.87
N GLY A 24 -20.95 1.15 9.31
CA GLY A 24 -21.88 2.23 8.99
C GLY A 24 -21.47 3.12 7.80
N LYS A 25 -20.52 2.66 6.98
CA LYS A 25 -20.05 3.36 5.78
C LYS A 25 -20.22 2.47 4.55
N HIS A 26 -20.30 3.08 3.37
CA HIS A 26 -20.28 2.37 2.09
C HIS A 26 -18.85 1.98 1.74
N VAL A 27 -18.61 0.72 1.38
CA VAL A 27 -17.31 0.21 0.95
C VAL A 27 -17.27 0.06 -0.55
N LEU A 28 -16.40 0.79 -1.22
CA LEU A 28 -16.12 0.59 -2.64
C LEU A 28 -14.84 -0.25 -2.77
N LEU A 29 -14.98 -1.51 -3.19
CA LEU A 29 -13.85 -2.39 -3.48
C LEU A 29 -13.43 -2.23 -4.93
N ALA A 30 -12.15 -2.03 -5.17
CA ALA A 30 -11.60 -1.87 -6.51
C ALA A 30 -10.36 -2.75 -6.73
N GLY A 31 -10.29 -3.44 -7.85
CA GLY A 31 -9.18 -4.32 -8.20
C GLY A 31 -9.08 -4.57 -9.69
N LEU A 32 -7.92 -5.05 -10.13
CA LEU A 32 -7.67 -5.33 -11.55
C LEU A 32 -8.55 -6.45 -12.10
N ARG A 33 -8.80 -7.47 -11.27
CA ARG A 33 -9.60 -8.65 -11.66
C ARG A 33 -10.96 -8.58 -11.00
N GLN A 34 -12.00 -8.42 -11.80
CA GLN A 34 -13.37 -8.31 -11.32
C GLN A 34 -13.78 -9.51 -10.45
N GLU A 35 -13.44 -10.72 -10.85
CA GLU A 35 -13.77 -11.94 -10.11
C GLU A 35 -13.24 -11.92 -8.66
N ASN A 36 -12.00 -11.48 -8.46
CA ASN A 36 -11.40 -11.38 -7.12
C ASN A 36 -12.08 -10.28 -6.29
N THR A 37 -12.49 -9.20 -6.94
CA THR A 37 -13.15 -8.07 -6.30
C THR A 37 -14.57 -8.45 -5.88
N GLU A 38 -15.30 -9.19 -6.71
CA GLU A 38 -16.64 -9.72 -6.40
C GLU A 38 -16.60 -10.76 -5.28
N ALA A 39 -15.62 -11.67 -5.29
CA ALA A 39 -15.45 -12.62 -4.19
C ALA A 39 -15.18 -11.91 -2.85
N ALA A 40 -14.36 -10.86 -2.84
CA ALA A 40 -14.13 -10.04 -1.66
C ALA A 40 -15.40 -9.28 -1.22
N ALA A 41 -16.19 -8.79 -2.18
CA ALA A 41 -17.46 -8.11 -1.92
C ALA A 41 -18.48 -9.04 -1.26
N GLU A 42 -18.59 -10.28 -1.72
CA GLU A 42 -19.44 -11.29 -1.11
C GLU A 42 -19.08 -11.53 0.37
N VAL A 43 -17.78 -11.67 0.67
CA VAL A 43 -17.28 -11.86 2.04
C VAL A 43 -17.67 -10.69 2.95
N LEU A 44 -17.53 -9.44 2.48
CA LEU A 44 -17.88 -8.27 3.28
C LEU A 44 -19.39 -8.08 3.38
N SER A 45 -20.14 -8.29 2.31
CA SER A 45 -21.61 -8.20 2.31
C SER A 45 -22.23 -9.22 3.27
N ASN A 46 -21.73 -10.46 3.27
CA ASN A 46 -22.15 -11.50 4.21
C ASN A 46 -21.79 -11.15 5.68
N ALA A 47 -20.82 -10.26 5.88
CA ALA A 47 -20.48 -9.71 7.20
C ALA A 47 -21.28 -8.44 7.55
N GLY A 48 -22.25 -8.03 6.71
CA GLY A 48 -23.17 -6.91 6.98
C GLY A 48 -22.71 -5.55 6.50
N PHE A 49 -21.65 -5.47 5.68
CA PHE A 49 -21.22 -4.20 5.08
C PHE A 49 -22.03 -3.89 3.81
N GLU A 50 -22.27 -2.60 3.56
CA GLU A 50 -22.77 -2.11 2.28
C GLU A 50 -21.60 -2.00 1.32
N VAL A 51 -21.61 -2.76 0.21
CA VAL A 51 -20.46 -2.91 -0.69
C VAL A 51 -20.84 -2.67 -2.14
N SER A 52 -20.01 -1.93 -2.85
CA SER A 52 -19.99 -1.86 -4.33
C SER A 52 -18.60 -2.28 -4.84
N THR A 53 -18.54 -2.66 -6.11
CA THR A 53 -17.30 -3.07 -6.77
C THR A 53 -16.99 -2.19 -7.97
N ALA A 54 -15.71 -2.04 -8.28
CA ALA A 54 -15.21 -1.41 -9.50
C ALA A 54 -13.96 -2.14 -10.00
N THR A 55 -13.70 -2.08 -11.29
CA THR A 55 -12.42 -2.50 -11.87
C THR A 55 -11.47 -1.31 -11.89
N VAL A 56 -10.21 -1.53 -11.51
CA VAL A 56 -9.16 -0.52 -11.60
C VAL A 56 -7.83 -1.14 -11.97
N ASP A 57 -7.18 -0.56 -12.96
CA ASP A 57 -5.75 -0.73 -13.22
C ASP A 57 -5.03 0.49 -12.62
N VAL A 58 -4.30 0.28 -11.52
CA VAL A 58 -3.60 1.38 -10.84
C VAL A 58 -2.45 1.95 -11.67
N SER A 59 -1.94 1.23 -12.65
CA SER A 59 -0.92 1.73 -13.59
C SER A 59 -1.47 2.63 -14.70
N SER A 60 -2.79 2.85 -14.72
CA SER A 60 -3.48 3.73 -15.67
C SER A 60 -4.12 4.92 -14.97
N ARG A 61 -3.66 6.14 -15.29
CA ARG A 61 -4.26 7.39 -14.78
C ARG A 61 -5.75 7.47 -15.08
N GLU A 62 -6.15 7.14 -16.31
CA GLU A 62 -7.56 7.16 -16.70
C GLU A 62 -8.40 6.23 -15.84
N SER A 63 -7.89 5.03 -15.57
CA SER A 63 -8.57 4.04 -14.73
C SER A 63 -8.71 4.50 -13.28
N VAL A 64 -7.64 5.07 -12.70
CA VAL A 64 -7.68 5.62 -11.34
C VAL A 64 -8.62 6.83 -11.28
N HIS A 65 -8.61 7.71 -12.27
CA HIS A 65 -9.53 8.84 -12.36
C HIS A 65 -11.00 8.39 -12.41
N ALA A 66 -11.32 7.37 -13.23
CA ALA A 66 -12.67 6.79 -13.30
C ALA A 66 -13.11 6.19 -11.95
N LEU A 67 -12.18 5.55 -11.21
CA LEU A 67 -12.46 5.07 -9.85
C LEU A 67 -12.80 6.21 -8.89
N VAL A 68 -12.07 7.33 -8.97
CA VAL A 68 -12.35 8.53 -8.15
C VAL A 68 -13.75 9.09 -8.46
N GLN A 69 -14.12 9.16 -9.74
CA GLN A 69 -15.48 9.58 -10.15
C GLN A 69 -16.54 8.64 -9.58
N THR A 70 -16.32 7.32 -9.65
CA THR A 70 -17.24 6.33 -9.08
C THR A 70 -17.37 6.51 -7.57
N ALA A 71 -16.26 6.69 -6.86
CA ALA A 71 -16.25 6.88 -5.41
C ALA A 71 -17.02 8.15 -4.99
N THR A 72 -16.78 9.27 -5.66
CA THR A 72 -17.44 10.56 -5.36
C THR A 72 -18.93 10.57 -5.73
N ALA A 73 -19.35 9.77 -6.68
CA ALA A 73 -20.78 9.59 -7.00
C ALA A 73 -21.53 8.81 -5.90
N LEU A 74 -20.84 7.96 -5.14
CA LEU A 74 -21.43 7.21 -4.01
C LEU A 74 -21.55 8.07 -2.74
N GLY A 75 -20.69 9.06 -2.54
CA GLY A 75 -20.73 9.94 -1.38
C GLY A 75 -19.40 10.62 -1.06
N ASP A 76 -19.25 11.06 0.19
CA ASP A 76 -18.02 11.70 0.66
C ASP A 76 -16.92 10.64 0.87
N VAL A 77 -15.82 10.75 0.16
CA VAL A 77 -14.67 9.83 0.32
C VAL A 77 -13.98 10.15 1.64
N THR A 78 -14.26 9.38 2.67
CA THR A 78 -13.70 9.58 4.03
C THR A 78 -12.55 8.63 4.35
N GLY A 79 -12.29 7.64 3.48
CA GLY A 79 -11.15 6.75 3.66
C GLY A 79 -10.66 6.13 2.36
N VAL A 80 -9.34 5.96 2.26
CA VAL A 80 -8.68 5.28 1.15
C VAL A 80 -7.70 4.24 1.71
N ILE A 81 -7.88 2.99 1.32
CA ILE A 81 -6.99 1.87 1.65
C ILE A 81 -6.38 1.40 0.32
N HIS A 82 -5.09 1.65 0.13
CA HIS A 82 -4.38 1.19 -1.05
C HIS A 82 -3.46 0.02 -0.70
N ALA A 83 -3.89 -1.19 -1.04
CA ALA A 83 -3.20 -2.44 -0.81
C ALA A 83 -2.95 -3.24 -2.11
N ALA A 84 -3.16 -2.60 -3.28
CA ALA A 84 -2.79 -3.18 -4.56
C ALA A 84 -1.26 -3.15 -4.71
N GLY A 85 -0.72 -4.20 -5.31
CA GLY A 85 0.69 -4.33 -5.59
C GLY A 85 1.03 -5.73 -6.11
N VAL A 86 2.24 -5.87 -6.60
CA VAL A 86 2.81 -7.14 -7.08
C VAL A 86 4.12 -7.45 -6.36
N SER A 87 4.49 -8.73 -6.28
CA SER A 87 5.74 -9.13 -5.64
C SER A 87 6.88 -9.32 -6.63
N PRO A 88 8.15 -9.29 -6.17
CA PRO A 88 9.31 -9.53 -7.02
C PRO A 88 9.31 -10.89 -7.74
N SER A 89 8.64 -11.90 -7.19
CA SER A 89 8.53 -13.22 -7.81
C SER A 89 7.42 -13.30 -8.88
N GLN A 90 6.52 -12.32 -8.90
CA GLN A 90 5.32 -12.33 -9.75
C GLN A 90 5.42 -11.42 -10.97
N ALA A 91 6.35 -10.46 -10.97
CA ALA A 91 6.37 -9.40 -11.98
C ALA A 91 7.79 -8.97 -12.38
N SER A 92 7.90 -8.41 -13.59
CA SER A 92 9.13 -7.78 -14.08
C SER A 92 9.39 -6.44 -13.36
N PRO A 93 10.63 -5.94 -13.39
CA PRO A 93 10.96 -4.62 -12.84
C PRO A 93 10.05 -3.50 -13.34
N GLU A 94 9.76 -3.48 -14.64
CA GLU A 94 8.90 -2.46 -15.26
C GLU A 94 7.46 -2.54 -14.72
N THR A 95 6.93 -3.73 -14.58
CA THR A 95 5.58 -3.94 -14.03
C THR A 95 5.54 -3.51 -12.56
N ILE A 96 6.55 -3.84 -11.76
CA ILE A 96 6.65 -3.42 -10.36
C ILE A 96 6.70 -1.90 -10.25
N LEU A 97 7.54 -1.23 -11.03
CA LEU A 97 7.61 0.23 -11.01
C LEU A 97 6.28 0.88 -11.45
N SER A 98 5.62 0.32 -12.46
CA SER A 98 4.34 0.84 -12.95
C SER A 98 3.20 0.64 -11.96
N VAL A 99 3.10 -0.54 -11.33
CA VAL A 99 2.01 -0.87 -10.41
C VAL A 99 2.29 -0.32 -9.01
N ASP A 100 3.46 -0.63 -8.44
CA ASP A 100 3.73 -0.37 -7.02
C ASP A 100 4.20 1.06 -6.75
N LEU A 101 4.96 1.68 -7.67
CA LEU A 101 5.44 3.05 -7.49
C LEU A 101 4.51 4.07 -8.16
N TYR A 102 4.38 4.00 -9.46
CA TYR A 102 3.56 4.94 -10.23
C TYR A 102 2.08 4.83 -9.86
N GLY A 103 1.55 3.62 -9.75
CA GLY A 103 0.17 3.40 -9.34
C GLY A 103 -0.14 3.97 -7.96
N THR A 104 0.76 3.83 -6.99
CA THR A 104 0.60 4.48 -5.67
C THR A 104 0.65 6.00 -5.78
N ALA A 105 1.52 6.54 -6.64
CA ALA A 105 1.58 7.99 -6.89
C ALA A 105 0.27 8.52 -7.46
N LEU A 106 -0.31 7.82 -8.44
CA LEU A 106 -1.62 8.19 -9.02
C LEU A 106 -2.74 8.17 -7.98
N VAL A 107 -2.81 7.11 -7.17
CA VAL A 107 -3.83 7.00 -6.11
C VAL A 107 -3.71 8.14 -5.12
N LEU A 108 -2.50 8.47 -4.65
CA LEU A 108 -2.27 9.58 -3.72
C LEU A 108 -2.67 10.93 -4.33
N GLU A 109 -2.32 11.15 -5.59
CA GLU A 109 -2.58 12.39 -6.30
C GLU A 109 -4.09 12.58 -6.57
N GLU A 110 -4.75 11.58 -7.13
CA GLU A 110 -6.16 11.66 -7.53
C GLU A 110 -7.09 11.69 -6.31
N PHE A 111 -6.90 10.80 -5.33
CA PHE A 111 -7.71 10.81 -4.11
C PHE A 111 -7.40 12.00 -3.20
N GLY A 112 -6.18 12.51 -3.21
CA GLY A 112 -5.82 13.73 -2.50
C GLY A 112 -6.61 14.96 -2.96
N ASN A 113 -7.19 14.94 -4.16
CA ASN A 113 -8.03 16.03 -4.68
C ASN A 113 -9.48 15.96 -4.17
N VAL A 114 -9.96 14.79 -3.72
CA VAL A 114 -11.38 14.56 -3.39
C VAL A 114 -11.61 14.11 -1.95
N ILE A 115 -10.57 13.66 -1.23
CA ILE A 115 -10.71 13.22 0.16
C ILE A 115 -11.43 14.27 1.01
N ALA A 116 -12.44 13.86 1.76
CA ALA A 116 -13.23 14.73 2.61
C ALA A 116 -12.43 15.22 3.83
N PRO A 117 -12.75 16.41 4.38
CA PRO A 117 -12.19 16.85 5.64
C PRO A 117 -12.40 15.81 6.76
N GLY A 118 -11.37 15.58 7.56
CA GLY A 118 -11.37 14.51 8.57
C GLY A 118 -11.10 13.11 8.01
N GLY A 119 -11.01 12.97 6.69
CA GLY A 119 -10.69 11.70 6.02
C GLY A 119 -9.27 11.22 6.26
N ALA A 120 -9.03 9.93 6.01
CA ALA A 120 -7.71 9.33 6.19
C ALA A 120 -7.38 8.29 5.10
N GLY A 121 -6.11 8.26 4.68
CA GLY A 121 -5.56 7.25 3.77
C GLY A 121 -4.50 6.38 4.42
N VAL A 122 -4.46 5.10 4.02
CA VAL A 122 -3.39 4.17 4.35
C VAL A 122 -2.91 3.49 3.07
N MET A 123 -1.60 3.62 2.80
CA MET A 123 -0.92 2.97 1.69
C MET A 123 -0.07 1.81 2.23
N ILE A 124 -0.18 0.64 1.62
CA ILE A 124 0.63 -0.52 2.03
C ILE A 124 1.95 -0.51 1.27
N ALA A 125 3.00 -0.10 1.98
CA ALA A 125 4.37 -0.21 1.51
C ALA A 125 4.97 -1.60 1.83
N SER A 126 6.21 -1.70 2.28
CA SER A 126 6.86 -2.95 2.71
C SER A 126 8.14 -2.68 3.51
N GLN A 127 8.47 -3.56 4.43
CA GLN A 127 9.78 -3.58 5.07
C GLN A 127 10.93 -3.63 4.05
N SER A 128 10.70 -4.17 2.85
CA SER A 128 11.70 -4.21 1.79
C SER A 128 12.21 -2.83 1.39
N GLY A 129 11.38 -1.79 1.48
CA GLY A 129 11.81 -0.40 1.28
C GLY A 129 12.85 0.08 2.30
N HIS A 130 12.85 -0.49 3.52
CA HIS A 130 13.85 -0.23 4.54
C HIS A 130 15.16 -1.00 4.32
N GLY A 131 15.14 -2.03 3.49
CA GLY A 131 16.32 -2.79 3.05
C GLY A 131 17.06 -2.17 1.86
N LEU A 132 16.50 -1.16 1.22
CA LEU A 132 17.19 -0.41 0.18
C LEU A 132 18.38 0.34 0.78
N GLY A 133 19.51 0.36 0.07
CA GLY A 133 20.65 1.19 0.41
C GLY A 133 20.28 2.69 0.51
N ALA A 134 21.15 3.48 1.13
CA ALA A 134 20.92 4.91 1.25
C ALA A 134 20.83 5.54 -0.16
N LEU A 135 19.80 6.33 -0.39
CA LEU A 135 19.65 7.20 -1.54
C LEU A 135 20.26 8.57 -1.23
N THR A 136 20.61 9.32 -2.26
CA THR A 136 20.96 10.73 -2.10
C THR A 136 19.73 11.56 -1.74
N ALA A 137 19.93 12.75 -1.20
CA ALA A 137 18.84 13.67 -0.90
C ALA A 137 18.03 14.06 -2.17
N GLU A 138 18.70 14.15 -3.31
CA GLU A 138 18.11 14.43 -4.60
C GLU A 138 17.23 13.27 -5.10
N GLU A 139 17.67 12.02 -4.91
CA GLU A 139 16.91 10.82 -5.26
C GLU A 139 15.69 10.66 -4.35
N ASP A 140 15.85 10.85 -3.04
CA ASP A 140 14.72 10.86 -2.08
C ASP A 140 13.68 11.94 -2.46
N ALA A 141 14.14 13.16 -2.79
CA ALA A 141 13.28 14.24 -3.23
C ALA A 141 12.59 13.94 -4.57
N ALA A 142 13.29 13.31 -5.51
CA ALA A 142 12.72 12.91 -6.80
C ALA A 142 11.60 11.89 -6.61
N LEU A 143 11.81 10.83 -5.80
CA LEU A 143 10.77 9.86 -5.48
C LEU A 143 9.57 10.50 -4.77
N ALA A 144 9.81 11.45 -3.87
CA ALA A 144 8.77 12.10 -3.07
C ALA A 144 7.90 13.07 -3.86
N MET A 145 8.50 13.89 -4.74
CA MET A 145 7.86 15.12 -5.23
C MET A 145 7.69 15.19 -6.75
N THR A 146 8.36 14.34 -7.54
CA THR A 146 8.16 14.35 -8.99
C THR A 146 6.70 14.09 -9.33
N PRO A 147 6.05 14.90 -10.20
CA PRO A 147 4.69 14.62 -10.67
C PRO A 147 4.55 13.17 -11.15
N ALA A 148 3.40 12.54 -10.90
CA ALA A 148 3.25 11.12 -11.21
C ALA A 148 3.60 10.79 -12.67
N ASP A 149 3.15 11.60 -13.63
CA ASP A 149 3.39 11.37 -15.06
C ASP A 149 4.87 11.50 -15.49
N GLU A 150 5.71 12.12 -14.66
CA GLU A 150 7.16 12.27 -14.91
C GLU A 150 7.98 11.29 -14.06
N LEU A 151 7.36 10.60 -13.11
CA LEU A 151 8.04 9.80 -12.09
C LEU A 151 8.87 8.66 -12.68
N LEU A 152 8.30 7.88 -13.59
CA LEU A 152 9.02 6.77 -14.22
C LEU A 152 10.14 7.23 -15.18
N GLY A 153 10.17 8.51 -15.54
CA GLY A 153 11.26 9.13 -16.32
C GLY A 153 12.51 9.45 -15.49
N GLN A 154 12.48 9.28 -14.18
CA GLN A 154 13.63 9.58 -13.32
C GLN A 154 14.84 8.69 -13.66
N PRO A 155 16.08 9.22 -13.68
CA PRO A 155 17.27 8.45 -14.04
C PRO A 155 17.45 7.16 -13.27
N MET A 156 17.23 7.18 -11.95
CA MET A 156 17.38 6.02 -11.06
C MET A 156 16.38 4.89 -11.32
N LEU A 157 15.31 5.15 -12.06
CA LEU A 157 14.26 4.17 -12.41
C LEU A 157 14.41 3.59 -13.82
N GLN A 158 15.47 3.99 -14.55
CA GLN A 158 15.70 3.49 -15.89
C GLN A 158 16.19 2.04 -15.89
N PRO A 159 15.91 1.25 -16.94
CA PRO A 159 16.24 -0.19 -17.01
C PRO A 159 17.71 -0.53 -16.77
N ASP A 160 18.64 0.36 -17.09
CA ASP A 160 20.08 0.21 -16.86
C ASP A 160 20.51 0.48 -15.42
N GLN A 161 19.65 1.11 -14.61
CA GLN A 161 19.88 1.42 -13.20
C GLN A 161 19.15 0.45 -12.27
N VAL A 162 18.06 -0.14 -12.72
CA VAL A 162 17.26 -1.09 -11.94
C VAL A 162 17.79 -2.52 -12.15
N ARG A 163 18.45 -3.06 -11.13
CA ARG A 163 19.19 -4.33 -11.22
C ARG A 163 18.34 -5.56 -11.47
N ASP A 164 17.20 -5.64 -10.78
CA ASP A 164 16.29 -6.79 -10.79
C ASP A 164 14.92 -6.42 -10.19
N SER A 165 14.00 -7.38 -10.15
CA SER A 165 12.66 -7.21 -9.60
C SER A 165 12.66 -6.85 -8.10
N LEU A 166 13.61 -7.37 -7.31
CA LEU A 166 13.73 -7.02 -5.90
C LEU A 166 14.14 -5.56 -5.73
N HIS A 167 15.11 -5.10 -6.52
CA HIS A 167 15.55 -3.70 -6.48
C HIS A 167 14.42 -2.74 -6.92
N ALA A 168 13.67 -3.09 -7.98
CA ALA A 168 12.49 -2.33 -8.39
C ALA A 168 11.44 -2.24 -7.27
N TYR A 169 11.22 -3.34 -6.57
CA TYR A 169 10.29 -3.41 -5.44
C TYR A 169 10.76 -2.57 -4.25
N GLN A 170 12.05 -2.66 -3.90
CA GLN A 170 12.63 -1.85 -2.83
C GLN A 170 12.53 -0.36 -3.13
N LEU A 171 12.86 0.06 -4.36
CA LEU A 171 12.69 1.45 -4.83
C LEU A 171 11.23 1.90 -4.75
N SER A 172 10.29 1.06 -5.21
CA SER A 172 8.86 1.36 -5.17
C SER A 172 8.37 1.54 -3.73
N LYS A 173 8.71 0.63 -2.83
CA LYS A 173 8.24 0.68 -1.43
C LYS A 173 8.90 1.80 -0.63
N ARG A 174 10.17 2.12 -0.89
CA ARG A 174 10.82 3.32 -0.36
C ARG A 174 10.16 4.60 -0.90
N GLY A 175 9.92 4.66 -2.21
CA GLY A 175 9.27 5.79 -2.85
C GLY A 175 7.85 6.03 -2.32
N ASN A 176 7.09 4.97 -2.03
CA ASN A 176 5.75 5.08 -1.46
C ASN A 176 5.77 5.77 -0.09
N ALA A 177 6.69 5.40 0.79
CA ALA A 177 6.83 6.03 2.12
C ALA A 177 7.22 7.52 1.99
N LEU A 178 8.19 7.84 1.12
CA LEU A 178 8.62 9.21 0.87
C LEU A 178 7.49 10.05 0.26
N ARG A 179 6.78 9.50 -0.73
CA ARG A 179 5.67 10.18 -1.38
C ARG A 179 4.52 10.45 -0.43
N VAL A 180 4.17 9.51 0.43
CA VAL A 180 3.15 9.73 1.47
C VAL A 180 3.55 10.86 2.41
N MET A 181 4.83 10.99 2.75
CA MET A 181 5.32 12.10 3.56
C MET A 181 5.10 13.45 2.86
N ALA A 182 5.39 13.56 1.57
CA ALA A 182 5.15 14.76 0.78
C ALA A 182 3.63 15.03 0.61
N GLU A 183 2.85 14.00 0.27
CA GLU A 183 1.41 14.10 0.06
C GLU A 183 0.63 14.42 1.33
N ALA A 184 1.12 14.06 2.51
CA ALA A 184 0.51 14.44 3.78
C ALA A 184 0.38 15.96 3.94
N VAL A 185 1.31 16.73 3.37
CA VAL A 185 1.23 18.20 3.34
C VAL A 185 0.04 18.68 2.49
N ARG A 186 -0.19 18.02 1.35
CA ARG A 186 -1.29 18.36 0.44
C ARG A 186 -2.63 17.89 0.99
N TRP A 187 -2.72 16.65 1.49
CA TRP A 187 -3.90 16.11 2.14
C TRP A 187 -4.28 16.93 3.39
N GLY A 188 -3.28 17.38 4.15
CA GLY A 188 -3.48 18.24 5.33
C GLY A 188 -4.16 19.57 5.02
N LYS A 189 -3.93 20.17 3.82
CA LYS A 189 -4.65 21.38 3.39
C LYS A 189 -6.16 21.16 3.22
N ARG A 190 -6.58 19.91 3.06
CA ARG A 190 -8.00 19.52 3.02
C ARG A 190 -8.53 19.07 4.39
N GLY A 191 -7.70 19.09 5.44
CA GLY A 191 -8.04 18.56 6.75
C GLY A 191 -8.04 17.04 6.82
N ALA A 192 -7.36 16.36 5.90
CA ALA A 192 -7.24 14.91 5.83
C ALA A 192 -5.82 14.44 6.16
N ARG A 193 -5.65 13.14 6.43
CA ARG A 193 -4.39 12.51 6.81
C ARG A 193 -4.05 11.36 5.87
N VAL A 194 -2.77 11.08 5.66
CA VAL A 194 -2.31 9.91 4.91
C VAL A 194 -1.03 9.35 5.51
N ASN A 195 -0.95 8.03 5.61
CA ASN A 195 0.19 7.33 6.21
C ASN A 195 0.51 6.07 5.40
N THR A 196 1.69 5.51 5.61
CA THR A 196 2.04 4.15 5.15
C THR A 196 2.10 3.18 6.32
N ILE A 197 1.85 1.91 6.00
CA ILE A 197 2.27 0.77 6.79
C ILE A 197 3.28 0.01 5.94
N SER A 198 4.44 -0.32 6.52
CA SER A 198 5.48 -1.14 5.93
C SER A 198 5.51 -2.52 6.61
N PRO A 199 4.67 -3.49 6.17
CA PRO A 199 4.64 -4.81 6.77
C PRO A 199 5.88 -5.61 6.42
N GLY A 200 6.26 -6.53 7.31
CA GLY A 200 7.15 -7.64 7.01
C GLY A 200 6.43 -8.77 6.28
N ILE A 201 6.78 -10.01 6.60
CA ILE A 201 6.13 -11.20 6.02
C ILE A 201 4.77 -11.39 6.69
N ILE A 202 3.70 -11.17 5.94
CA ILE A 202 2.31 -11.33 6.38
C ILE A 202 1.70 -12.54 5.69
N PHE A 203 1.12 -13.48 6.44
CA PHE A 203 0.48 -14.68 5.88
C PHE A 203 -0.75 -14.31 5.04
N THR A 204 -0.56 -14.33 3.73
CA THR A 204 -1.54 -14.06 2.68
C THR A 204 -1.38 -15.10 1.58
N PRO A 205 -2.29 -15.21 0.61
CA PRO A 205 -2.07 -16.05 -0.57
C PRO A 205 -0.74 -15.72 -1.27
N MET A 206 -0.38 -14.45 -1.44
CA MET A 206 0.91 -14.02 -2.00
C MET A 206 2.09 -14.58 -1.19
N ALA A 207 2.07 -14.45 0.13
CA ALA A 207 3.15 -14.98 0.97
C ALA A 207 3.22 -16.52 0.94
N LYS A 208 2.10 -17.20 0.75
CA LYS A 208 2.08 -18.65 0.56
C LYS A 208 2.81 -19.05 -0.72
N ASP A 209 2.60 -18.32 -1.81
CA ASP A 209 3.29 -18.55 -3.07
C ASP A 209 4.81 -18.32 -2.91
N GLU A 210 5.20 -17.25 -2.21
CA GLU A 210 6.61 -16.97 -1.88
C GLU A 210 7.26 -18.07 -1.04
N LEU A 211 6.57 -18.57 0.01
CA LEU A 211 7.05 -19.61 0.90
C LEU A 211 7.17 -20.98 0.22
N THR A 212 6.40 -21.24 -0.81
CA THR A 212 6.40 -22.52 -1.57
C THR A 212 7.18 -22.42 -2.87
N GLY A 213 7.52 -21.21 -3.31
CA GLY A 213 8.29 -20.95 -4.54
C GLY A 213 9.79 -21.19 -4.37
N PRO A 214 10.57 -20.90 -5.43
CA PRO A 214 12.03 -21.11 -5.45
C PRO A 214 12.78 -20.37 -4.32
N GLY A 215 12.28 -19.22 -3.86
CA GLY A 215 12.85 -18.43 -2.77
C GLY A 215 12.39 -18.86 -1.37
N GLY A 216 11.57 -19.89 -1.25
CA GLY A 216 10.86 -20.25 -0.01
C GLY A 216 11.76 -20.59 1.18
N GLU A 217 12.96 -21.13 0.94
CA GLU A 217 13.94 -21.39 2.01
C GLU A 217 14.41 -20.07 2.65
N GLY A 218 14.72 -19.06 1.82
CA GLY A 218 15.08 -17.73 2.30
C GLY A 218 13.97 -17.08 3.11
N TYR A 219 12.72 -17.19 2.66
CA TYR A 219 11.56 -16.68 3.42
C TYR A 219 11.37 -17.39 4.76
N ARG A 220 11.52 -18.72 4.82
CA ARG A 220 11.47 -19.48 6.08
C ARG A 220 12.58 -19.04 7.04
N ARG A 221 13.82 -18.89 6.53
CA ARG A 221 14.94 -18.40 7.33
C ARG A 221 14.68 -16.98 7.88
N MET A 222 14.10 -16.08 7.06
CA MET A 222 13.71 -14.75 7.53
C MET A 222 12.70 -14.82 8.68
N ILE A 223 11.72 -15.72 8.61
CA ILE A 223 10.71 -15.92 9.67
C ILE A 223 11.37 -16.48 10.94
N GLU A 224 12.25 -17.45 10.82
CA GLU A 224 12.94 -18.07 11.96
C GLU A 224 13.84 -17.07 12.70
N LEU A 225 14.54 -16.21 11.96
CA LEU A 225 15.49 -15.23 12.52
C LEU A 225 14.83 -13.87 12.84
N CYS A 226 13.56 -13.70 12.49
CA CYS A 226 12.81 -12.53 12.89
C CYS A 226 12.58 -12.56 14.42
N PRO A 227 12.83 -11.46 15.15
CA PRO A 227 12.61 -11.40 16.61
C PRO A 227 11.24 -11.87 17.09
N ALA A 228 10.20 -11.68 16.30
CA ALA A 228 8.87 -12.21 16.60
C ALA A 228 8.75 -13.74 16.44
N GLY A 229 9.71 -14.40 15.76
CA GLY A 229 9.73 -15.84 15.52
C GLY A 229 8.60 -16.38 14.64
N ARG A 230 7.87 -15.50 13.95
CA ARG A 230 6.72 -15.84 13.09
C ARG A 230 6.43 -14.76 12.06
N GLY A 231 5.70 -15.12 11.01
CA GLY A 231 5.04 -14.12 10.16
C GLY A 231 3.87 -13.45 10.89
N GLY A 232 3.50 -12.27 10.41
CA GLY A 232 2.33 -11.54 10.87
C GLY A 232 1.04 -11.99 10.18
N THR A 233 -0.08 -11.50 10.66
CA THR A 233 -1.41 -11.74 10.08
C THR A 233 -1.99 -10.45 9.48
N PRO A 234 -2.91 -10.55 8.50
CA PRO A 234 -3.64 -9.39 7.99
C PRO A 234 -4.37 -8.60 9.09
N ASP A 235 -4.88 -9.29 10.12
CA ASP A 235 -5.58 -8.66 11.24
C ASP A 235 -4.66 -7.83 12.14
N GLU A 236 -3.39 -8.23 12.28
CA GLU A 236 -2.39 -7.41 12.99
C GLU A 236 -2.09 -6.13 12.20
N VAL A 237 -1.94 -6.22 10.87
CA VAL A 237 -1.81 -5.03 10.00
C VAL A 237 -3.04 -4.14 10.10
N ALA A 238 -4.23 -4.75 10.13
CA ALA A 238 -5.49 -4.02 10.24
C ALA A 238 -5.65 -3.28 11.58
N THR A 239 -5.00 -3.73 12.64
CA THR A 239 -4.98 -3.01 13.92
C THR A 239 -4.28 -1.65 13.78
N VAL A 240 -3.12 -1.64 13.12
CA VAL A 240 -2.40 -0.39 12.80
C VAL A 240 -3.20 0.45 11.81
N GLY A 241 -3.78 -0.16 10.77
CA GLY A 241 -4.65 0.53 9.82
C GLY A 241 -5.83 1.23 10.50
N ALA A 242 -6.48 0.56 11.46
CA ALA A 242 -7.58 1.15 12.23
C ALA A 242 -7.13 2.33 13.11
N LEU A 243 -5.96 2.24 13.73
CA LEU A 243 -5.36 3.35 14.46
C LEU A 243 -5.12 4.55 13.54
N LEU A 244 -4.45 4.35 12.40
CA LEU A 244 -4.08 5.42 11.48
C LEU A 244 -5.30 6.08 10.82
N MET A 245 -6.36 5.34 10.55
CA MET A 245 -7.57 5.84 9.93
C MET A 245 -8.62 6.31 10.95
N GLY A 246 -8.49 5.91 12.21
CA GLY A 246 -9.40 6.25 13.29
C GLY A 246 -9.09 7.60 13.98
N PRO A 247 -9.92 7.98 14.95
CA PRO A 247 -9.73 9.22 15.72
C PRO A 247 -8.47 9.20 16.59
N ASP A 248 -8.05 8.03 17.08
CA ASP A 248 -6.87 7.90 17.94
C ASP A 248 -5.57 8.22 17.18
N GLY A 249 -5.58 8.06 15.84
CA GLY A 249 -4.50 8.48 14.94
C GLY A 249 -4.57 9.94 14.50
N GLY A 250 -5.38 10.79 15.16
CA GLY A 250 -5.64 12.17 14.73
C GLY A 250 -4.41 13.07 14.60
N PHE A 251 -3.32 12.75 15.30
CA PHE A 251 -2.05 13.48 15.22
C PHE A 251 -0.96 12.73 14.42
N ILE A 252 -1.34 11.66 13.67
CA ILE A 252 -0.42 10.85 12.88
C ILE A 252 -0.71 11.09 11.40
N THR A 253 0.22 11.73 10.69
CA THR A 253 0.16 11.93 9.23
C THR A 253 1.56 12.02 8.64
N GLY A 254 1.75 11.55 7.41
CA GLY A 254 3.06 11.50 6.75
C GLY A 254 4.03 10.49 7.38
N SER A 255 3.54 9.56 8.17
CA SER A 255 4.35 8.58 8.89
C SER A 255 4.37 7.26 8.14
N ASP A 256 5.48 6.53 8.29
CA ASP A 256 5.61 5.14 7.87
C ASP A 256 5.73 4.24 9.11
N PHE A 257 4.77 3.32 9.25
CA PHE A 257 4.73 2.36 10.34
C PHE A 257 5.40 1.05 9.91
N LEU A 258 6.67 0.89 10.25
CA LEU A 258 7.37 -0.38 10.09
C LEU A 258 6.80 -1.43 11.05
N MET A 259 6.16 -2.44 10.48
CA MET A 259 5.46 -3.50 11.21
C MET A 259 5.91 -4.87 10.68
N ASP A 260 7.10 -5.31 11.05
CA ASP A 260 7.80 -6.42 10.43
C ASP A 260 8.27 -7.52 11.40
N GLY A 261 7.79 -7.48 12.64
CA GLY A 261 8.19 -8.42 13.69
C GLY A 261 9.67 -8.31 14.07
N GLY A 262 10.34 -7.21 13.70
CA GLY A 262 11.76 -6.98 13.94
C GLY A 262 12.68 -7.51 12.83
N LEU A 263 12.14 -7.90 11.68
CA LEU A 263 12.93 -8.44 10.55
C LEU A 263 13.98 -7.44 10.07
N THR A 264 13.63 -6.16 9.94
CA THR A 264 14.59 -5.09 9.58
C THR A 264 15.71 -4.96 10.64
N ALA A 265 15.38 -5.10 11.92
CA ALA A 265 16.40 -5.09 12.99
C ALA A 265 17.33 -6.29 12.88
N ALA A 266 16.81 -7.48 12.55
CA ALA A 266 17.63 -8.68 12.33
C ALA A 266 18.57 -8.52 11.13
N TYR A 267 18.16 -7.83 10.06
CA TYR A 267 19.04 -7.48 8.93
C TYR A 267 20.10 -6.45 9.26
N ARG A 268 19.82 -5.55 10.19
CA ARG A 268 20.80 -4.49 10.55
C ARG A 268 21.78 -4.91 11.64
N PHE A 269 21.32 -5.70 12.61
CA PHE A 269 22.04 -5.94 13.85
C PHE A 269 22.03 -7.40 14.31
N GLY A 270 21.35 -8.29 13.59
CA GLY A 270 21.18 -9.70 13.94
C GLY A 270 21.86 -10.66 12.97
N GLU A 271 21.42 -11.91 12.98
CA GLU A 271 22.00 -13.00 12.18
C GLU A 271 21.70 -12.91 10.68
N LEU A 272 20.83 -11.99 10.26
CA LEU A 272 20.57 -11.68 8.84
C LEU A 272 21.46 -10.54 8.33
N ALA A 273 22.29 -9.93 9.17
CA ALA A 273 23.23 -8.90 8.73
C ALA A 273 24.23 -9.47 7.70
N PRO A 274 24.64 -8.70 6.66
CA PRO A 274 25.57 -9.12 5.62
C PRO A 274 26.97 -9.40 6.15
#